data_48c00d2bfbb498cbd84316168961f5b5
#
_entry.id   48c00d2bfbb498cbd84316168961f5b5
#
_cell.length_a   1.000
_cell.length_b   1.000
_cell.length_c   1.000
_cell.angle_alpha   90.00
_cell.angle_beta   90.00
_cell.angle_gamma   90.00
#
_symmetry.space_group_name_H-M   'P 1'
#
loop_
_entity.id
_entity.type
_entity.pdbx_description
1 polymer ?
#
loop_
_entity_poly.entity_id
_entity_poly.type
_entity_poly.pdbx_seq_one_letter_code
_entity_poly.pdbx_strand_id
1 'polypeptide(L)'
;MLQIKSKNYNLFTNGLDLDKAGLAGLNFFKTQLKPMEILEVFAASVIIGGLLSQKFHFESQKVAHGQKGNARFTTVKELEDTYVKVPDHSQPGLDPKKPSFKGFGGFPIAHINRLGLTKKFPFITKHGYYFIDTSTVHNLIVGTSRSGKGETTILEQIDLVSRAEKQSSLVVNDPKGELYVASVNTLRKRGYDVYELNLDDPNKGIAFNPLQLIIRSWEQGDVEGAMQLVNSITYSLYFDKQAGQNKWVNDGAQSAVNGIIIALIEYCMNPKNFRDKK
;
A
#
# COMPACT_ATOMS: atom_id res chain seq x y z
N MET A 1 43.30 -34.31 -16.54
CA MET A 1 42.27 -34.59 -17.55
C MET A 1 41.84 -36.03 -17.43
N LEU A 2 40.86 -36.31 -16.59
CA LEU A 2 40.33 -37.64 -16.31
C LEU A 2 39.20 -37.93 -17.28
N GLN A 3 39.42 -38.76 -18.27
CA GLN A 3 38.35 -39.26 -19.14
C GLN A 3 37.51 -40.27 -18.36
N ILE A 4 36.35 -39.86 -17.93
CA ILE A 4 35.30 -40.76 -17.49
C ILE A 4 34.61 -41.33 -18.72
N LYS A 5 34.96 -42.56 -19.13
CA LYS A 5 34.19 -43.32 -20.11
C LYS A 5 32.77 -43.48 -19.61
N SER A 6 31.81 -42.81 -20.20
CA SER A 6 30.40 -43.04 -19.98
C SER A 6 30.04 -44.44 -20.48
N LYS A 7 29.91 -45.39 -19.62
CA LYS A 7 29.13 -46.61 -19.91
C LYS A 7 27.68 -46.17 -20.00
N ASN A 8 27.14 -46.28 -21.20
CA ASN A 8 25.72 -46.06 -21.47
C ASN A 8 24.88 -46.96 -20.54
N TYR A 9 24.34 -46.39 -19.48
CA TYR A 9 23.27 -46.99 -18.75
C TYR A 9 21.97 -46.66 -19.45
N ASN A 10 21.53 -47.53 -20.35
CA ASN A 10 20.18 -47.44 -20.88
C ASN A 10 19.21 -47.93 -19.82
N LEU A 11 18.82 -47.04 -18.90
CA LEU A 11 17.90 -47.28 -17.82
C LEU A 11 16.47 -47.63 -18.31
N PHE A 12 16.17 -47.43 -19.57
CA PHE A 12 14.79 -47.60 -20.11
C PHE A 12 14.65 -48.83 -21.05
N THR A 13 15.72 -49.48 -21.48
CA THR A 13 15.61 -50.57 -22.45
C THR A 13 16.03 -51.95 -21.91
N ASN A 14 16.83 -52.02 -20.86
CA ASN A 14 17.15 -53.24 -20.16
C ASN A 14 16.76 -53.06 -18.72
N GLY A 15 15.69 -53.65 -18.28
CA GLY A 15 15.18 -53.50 -16.91
C GLY A 15 16.31 -53.48 -15.88
N LEU A 16 16.19 -52.64 -14.86
CA LEU A 16 17.16 -52.47 -13.79
C LEU A 16 17.57 -53.86 -13.28
N ASP A 17 18.81 -54.27 -13.54
CA ASP A 17 19.37 -55.51 -13.02
C ASP A 17 19.71 -55.25 -11.54
N LEU A 18 18.72 -55.48 -10.69
CA LEU A 18 18.77 -55.21 -9.25
C LEU A 18 19.84 -56.04 -8.53
N ASP A 19 20.24 -57.16 -9.12
CA ASP A 19 21.30 -58.02 -8.54
C ASP A 19 22.68 -57.38 -8.68
N LYS A 20 22.90 -56.62 -9.77
CA LYS A 20 24.15 -55.87 -9.98
C LYS A 20 24.21 -54.56 -9.22
N ALA A 21 23.06 -54.01 -8.81
CA ALA A 21 22.97 -52.81 -8.02
C ALA A 21 23.06 -53.01 -6.52
N GLY A 22 23.23 -54.27 -6.06
CA GLY A 22 23.26 -54.57 -4.62
C GLY A 22 21.90 -54.45 -3.92
N LEU A 23 20.81 -54.37 -4.68
CA LEU A 23 19.43 -54.24 -4.20
C LEU A 23 18.68 -55.57 -4.30
N ALA A 24 19.40 -56.72 -4.27
CA ALA A 24 18.84 -58.05 -4.44
C ALA A 24 17.73 -58.42 -3.42
N GLY A 25 17.65 -57.71 -2.32
CA GLY A 25 16.59 -57.89 -1.32
C GLY A 25 15.26 -57.23 -1.61
N LEU A 26 15.20 -56.30 -2.63
CA LEU A 26 14.01 -55.54 -2.97
C LEU A 26 13.32 -56.08 -4.24
N ASN A 27 12.95 -57.37 -4.23
CA ASN A 27 12.19 -57.96 -5.33
C ASN A 27 10.70 -57.52 -5.34
N PHE A 28 10.45 -56.24 -5.19
CA PHE A 28 9.10 -55.67 -5.15
C PHE A 28 8.29 -55.91 -6.45
N PHE A 29 8.96 -56.08 -7.58
CA PHE A 29 8.29 -56.24 -8.88
C PHE A 29 8.07 -57.69 -9.33
N LYS A 30 8.58 -58.67 -8.60
CA LYS A 30 8.38 -60.12 -8.91
C LYS A 30 7.27 -60.76 -8.11
N THR A 31 6.80 -60.15 -7.04
CA THR A 31 5.68 -60.65 -6.24
C THR A 31 4.37 -60.22 -6.89
N GLN A 32 3.58 -61.19 -7.32
CA GLN A 32 2.17 -60.91 -7.71
C GLN A 32 1.40 -60.62 -6.42
N LEU A 33 1.40 -59.35 -6.01
CA LEU A 33 0.63 -58.91 -4.85
C LEU A 33 -0.87 -59.03 -5.18
N LYS A 34 -1.61 -59.62 -4.26
CA LYS A 34 -3.07 -59.65 -4.35
C LYS A 34 -3.63 -58.20 -4.28
N PRO A 35 -4.77 -57.92 -4.89
CA PRO A 35 -5.33 -56.58 -4.89
C PRO A 35 -5.46 -55.96 -3.49
N MET A 36 -5.72 -56.75 -2.45
CA MET A 36 -5.78 -56.29 -1.06
C MET A 36 -4.41 -55.85 -0.52
N GLU A 37 -3.35 -56.57 -0.86
CA GLU A 37 -1.98 -56.26 -0.41
C GLU A 37 -1.46 -54.97 -1.08
N ILE A 38 -1.86 -54.71 -2.31
CA ILE A 38 -1.57 -53.45 -3.00
C ILE A 38 -2.26 -52.27 -2.29
N LEU A 39 -3.50 -52.45 -1.85
CA LEU A 39 -4.25 -51.43 -1.14
C LEU A 39 -3.63 -51.11 0.23
N GLU A 40 -3.18 -52.15 0.94
CA GLU A 40 -2.51 -51.98 2.23
C GLU A 40 -1.16 -51.25 2.10
N VAL A 41 -0.35 -51.59 1.10
CA VAL A 41 0.93 -50.93 0.84
C VAL A 41 0.68 -49.45 0.42
N PHE A 42 -0.35 -49.19 -0.39
CA PHE A 42 -0.71 -47.84 -0.76
C PHE A 42 -1.18 -47.03 0.45
N ALA A 43 -2.06 -47.58 1.27
CA ALA A 43 -2.50 -46.93 2.51
C ALA A 43 -1.36 -46.62 3.47
N ALA A 44 -0.47 -47.59 3.66
CA ALA A 44 0.73 -47.40 4.49
C ALA A 44 1.65 -46.30 3.92
N SER A 45 1.86 -46.25 2.62
CA SER A 45 2.70 -45.22 1.98
C SER A 45 2.12 -43.81 2.13
N VAL A 46 0.78 -43.66 2.03
CA VAL A 46 0.10 -42.39 2.26
C VAL A 46 0.22 -41.92 3.71
N ILE A 47 0.08 -42.83 4.66
CA ILE A 47 0.24 -42.53 6.10
C ILE A 47 1.68 -42.13 6.41
N ILE A 48 2.65 -42.90 5.93
CA ILE A 48 4.08 -42.61 6.14
C ILE A 48 4.46 -41.30 5.45
N GLY A 49 3.99 -41.05 4.22
CA GLY A 49 4.22 -39.80 3.48
C GLY A 49 3.61 -38.60 4.20
N GLY A 50 2.42 -38.77 4.77
CA GLY A 50 1.76 -37.72 5.57
C GLY A 50 2.54 -37.39 6.86
N LEU A 51 3.01 -38.41 7.58
CA LEU A 51 3.83 -38.25 8.80
C LEU A 51 5.20 -37.62 8.49
N LEU A 52 5.85 -38.02 7.41
CA LEU A 52 7.10 -37.42 6.96
C LEU A 52 6.91 -35.97 6.51
N SER A 53 5.85 -35.68 5.78
CA SER A 53 5.50 -34.30 5.35
C SER A 53 5.32 -33.39 6.56
N GLN A 54 4.63 -33.84 7.61
CA GLN A 54 4.51 -33.04 8.84
C GLN A 54 5.87 -32.80 9.51
N LYS A 55 6.73 -33.83 9.55
CA LYS A 55 8.07 -33.71 10.15
C LYS A 55 8.96 -32.72 9.36
N PHE A 56 8.94 -32.79 8.03
CA PHE A 56 9.68 -31.87 7.19
C PHE A 56 9.12 -30.43 7.29
N HIS A 57 7.81 -30.24 7.47
CA HIS A 57 7.22 -28.94 7.68
C HIS A 57 7.66 -28.31 9.01
N PHE A 58 7.80 -29.13 10.07
CA PHE A 58 8.31 -28.67 11.36
C PHE A 58 9.82 -28.34 11.34
N GLU A 59 10.63 -29.07 10.59
CA GLU A 59 12.07 -28.78 10.49
C GLU A 59 12.40 -27.54 9.69
N SER A 60 11.64 -27.24 8.62
CA SER A 60 11.83 -25.99 7.87
C SER A 60 11.56 -24.73 8.70
N GLN A 61 10.67 -24.82 9.70
CA GLN A 61 10.45 -23.73 10.67
C GLN A 61 11.59 -23.57 11.68
N LYS A 62 12.30 -24.65 12.02
CA LYS A 62 13.42 -24.58 12.98
C LYS A 62 14.70 -24.00 12.38
N VAL A 63 14.95 -24.17 11.09
CA VAL A 63 16.12 -23.63 10.38
C VAL A 63 16.02 -22.10 10.19
N ALA A 64 14.80 -21.52 10.25
CA ALA A 64 14.57 -20.08 10.11
C ALA A 64 14.85 -19.27 11.40
N HIS A 65 15.08 -19.93 12.54
CA HIS A 65 15.31 -19.23 13.80
C HIS A 65 16.78 -18.83 13.95
N GLY A 66 17.11 -17.57 13.62
CA GLY A 66 18.21 -16.88 14.27
C GLY A 66 19.38 -16.42 13.43
N GLN A 67 19.50 -16.68 12.12
CA GLN A 67 20.70 -16.30 11.37
C GLN A 67 20.63 -14.96 10.59
N LYS A 68 19.44 -14.42 10.30
CA LYS A 68 19.30 -13.11 9.59
C LYS A 68 18.09 -12.27 10.04
N GLY A 69 17.72 -12.37 11.31
CA GLY A 69 16.53 -11.70 11.84
C GLY A 69 15.30 -12.63 11.87
N ASN A 70 14.46 -12.44 12.89
CA ASN A 70 13.23 -13.21 13.09
C ASN A 70 12.05 -12.65 12.29
N ALA A 71 12.25 -12.26 11.02
CA ALA A 71 11.18 -11.77 10.18
C ALA A 71 10.22 -12.91 9.85
N ARG A 72 8.98 -12.82 10.32
CA ARG A 72 7.87 -13.72 10.02
C ARG A 72 6.58 -12.92 9.80
N PHE A 73 5.61 -13.54 9.20
CA PHE A 73 4.28 -12.95 9.16
C PHE A 73 3.70 -12.87 10.57
N THR A 74 3.10 -11.73 10.87
CA THR A 74 2.45 -11.45 12.15
C THR A 74 1.23 -12.37 12.34
N THR A 75 1.03 -12.88 13.53
CA THR A 75 -0.16 -13.66 13.87
C THR A 75 -1.36 -12.74 14.11
N VAL A 76 -2.59 -13.26 13.96
CA VAL A 76 -3.82 -12.49 14.21
C VAL A 76 -3.85 -11.95 15.64
N LYS A 77 -3.36 -12.72 16.62
CA LYS A 77 -3.30 -12.28 18.01
C LYS A 77 -2.38 -11.06 18.19
N GLU A 78 -1.21 -11.08 17.58
CA GLU A 78 -0.29 -9.92 17.62
C GLU A 78 -0.88 -8.70 16.91
N LEU A 79 -1.67 -8.89 15.84
CA LEU A 79 -2.39 -7.80 15.19
C LEU A 79 -3.45 -7.21 16.13
N GLU A 80 -4.21 -8.06 16.86
CA GLU A 80 -5.21 -7.64 17.84
C GLU A 80 -4.61 -6.88 19.03
N ASP A 81 -3.39 -7.25 19.44
CA ASP A 81 -2.68 -6.60 20.54
C ASP A 81 -2.06 -5.24 20.13
N THR A 82 -1.76 -5.05 18.84
CA THR A 82 -0.99 -3.88 18.35
C THR A 82 -1.84 -2.85 17.61
N TYR A 83 -2.82 -3.29 16.83
CA TYR A 83 -3.56 -2.44 15.90
C TYR A 83 -5.05 -2.36 16.22
N VAL A 84 -5.66 -1.27 15.79
CA VAL A 84 -7.10 -1.06 15.98
C VAL A 84 -7.89 -1.89 14.99
N LYS A 85 -8.83 -2.68 15.49
CA LYS A 85 -9.74 -3.49 14.68
C LYS A 85 -10.98 -2.71 14.30
N VAL A 86 -11.25 -2.59 13.01
CA VAL A 86 -12.41 -1.85 12.47
C VAL A 86 -13.19 -2.72 11.47
N PRO A 87 -14.51 -2.50 11.33
CA PRO A 87 -15.32 -3.28 10.39
C PRO A 87 -14.88 -3.04 8.93
N ASP A 88 -15.02 -4.06 8.09
CA ASP A 88 -14.61 -4.06 6.67
C ASP A 88 -15.27 -2.93 5.87
N HIS A 89 -16.55 -2.74 5.98
CA HIS A 89 -17.25 -1.66 5.29
C HIS A 89 -18.49 -1.22 6.05
N SER A 90 -19.11 -0.18 5.58
CA SER A 90 -20.41 0.23 6.05
C SER A 90 -21.40 -0.92 5.91
N GLN A 91 -21.94 -1.40 7.01
CA GLN A 91 -22.96 -2.45 6.98
C GLN A 91 -24.14 -2.00 6.09
N PRO A 92 -24.75 -2.91 5.30
CA PRO A 92 -25.93 -2.58 4.52
C PRO A 92 -27.01 -1.96 5.42
N GLY A 93 -27.45 -0.75 5.04
CA GLY A 93 -28.45 0.00 5.82
C GLY A 93 -27.88 1.02 6.81
N LEU A 94 -26.55 1.17 6.93
CA LEU A 94 -25.97 2.28 7.68
C LEU A 94 -26.09 3.58 6.88
N ASP A 95 -26.53 4.62 7.56
CA ASP A 95 -26.53 5.98 7.01
C ASP A 95 -25.09 6.36 6.60
N PRO A 96 -24.83 6.74 5.34
CA PRO A 96 -23.50 7.15 4.89
C PRO A 96 -22.89 8.29 5.72
N LYS A 97 -23.74 9.08 6.39
CA LYS A 97 -23.33 10.18 7.25
C LYS A 97 -22.92 9.73 8.66
N LYS A 98 -23.21 8.49 9.04
CA LYS A 98 -22.84 7.98 10.37
C LYS A 98 -21.48 7.29 10.32
N PRO A 99 -20.60 7.53 11.31
CA PRO A 99 -19.32 6.86 11.37
C PRO A 99 -19.49 5.34 11.50
N SER A 100 -18.64 4.59 10.84
CA SER A 100 -18.65 3.12 10.89
C SER A 100 -17.96 2.58 12.13
N PHE A 101 -17.07 3.35 12.72
CA PHE A 101 -16.32 3.01 13.93
C PHE A 101 -15.86 4.26 14.68
N LYS A 102 -15.51 4.09 15.94
CA LYS A 102 -15.07 5.17 16.83
C LYS A 102 -13.59 5.51 16.63
N GLY A 103 -13.25 6.77 16.89
CA GLY A 103 -11.88 7.27 16.83
C GLY A 103 -11.44 7.71 15.44
N PHE A 104 -10.14 7.73 15.23
CA PHE A 104 -9.53 8.14 13.97
C PHE A 104 -9.44 6.98 12.98
N GLY A 105 -9.49 7.29 11.70
CA GLY A 105 -9.05 6.39 10.65
C GLY A 105 -7.52 6.23 10.65
N GLY A 106 -7.02 5.24 9.91
CA GLY A 106 -5.60 4.97 9.88
C GLY A 106 -5.17 4.21 8.63
N PHE A 107 -3.91 3.82 8.63
CA PHE A 107 -3.32 3.07 7.53
C PHE A 107 -3.73 1.59 7.61
N PRO A 108 -4.23 0.96 6.51
CA PRO A 108 -4.60 -0.45 6.49
C PRO A 108 -3.35 -1.35 6.58
N ILE A 109 -3.26 -2.14 7.64
CA ILE A 109 -2.15 -3.10 7.86
C ILE A 109 -2.53 -4.49 7.38
N ALA A 110 -3.74 -4.94 7.70
CA ALA A 110 -4.22 -6.25 7.31
C ALA A 110 -5.74 -6.26 7.18
N HIS A 111 -6.24 -7.06 6.24
CA HIS A 111 -7.65 -7.33 6.05
C HIS A 111 -7.93 -8.81 6.29
N ILE A 112 -8.91 -9.11 7.11
CA ILE A 112 -9.30 -10.48 7.41
C ILE A 112 -10.76 -10.70 7.02
N ASN A 113 -10.97 -11.53 6.03
CA ASN A 113 -12.28 -11.99 5.62
C ASN A 113 -12.84 -13.01 6.62
N ARG A 114 -14.05 -12.80 7.07
CA ARG A 114 -14.75 -13.76 7.93
C ARG A 114 -15.59 -14.68 7.08
N LEU A 115 -15.20 -15.96 6.98
CA LEU A 115 -16.03 -17.00 6.40
C LEU A 115 -17.28 -17.21 7.28
N GLY A 116 -18.46 -16.90 6.75
CA GLY A 116 -19.73 -17.18 7.41
C GLY A 116 -20.37 -18.43 6.84
N LEU A 117 -20.57 -19.44 7.69
CA LEU A 117 -21.41 -20.58 7.37
C LEU A 117 -22.88 -20.15 7.39
N THR A 118 -23.54 -20.08 6.24
CA THR A 118 -24.99 -20.00 6.16
C THR A 118 -25.55 -21.38 5.80
N LYS A 119 -26.74 -21.73 6.31
CA LYS A 119 -27.40 -23.04 6.00
C LYS A 119 -27.56 -23.30 4.50
N LYS A 120 -27.59 -22.28 3.67
CA LYS A 120 -27.84 -22.37 2.23
C LYS A 120 -26.56 -22.29 1.38
N PHE A 121 -25.51 -21.60 1.86
CA PHE A 121 -24.23 -21.44 1.19
C PHE A 121 -23.10 -21.39 2.24
N PRO A 122 -22.40 -22.50 2.46
CA PRO A 122 -21.41 -22.61 3.56
C PRO A 122 -20.15 -21.75 3.38
N PHE A 123 -19.95 -21.12 2.20
CA PHE A 123 -18.73 -20.37 1.88
C PHE A 123 -18.97 -18.88 1.58
N ILE A 124 -20.14 -18.32 1.94
CA ILE A 124 -20.34 -16.88 1.77
C ILE A 124 -19.54 -16.15 2.84
N THR A 125 -18.61 -15.31 2.40
CA THR A 125 -17.90 -14.35 3.23
C THR A 125 -18.90 -13.41 3.90
N LYS A 126 -19.00 -13.48 5.21
CA LYS A 126 -19.60 -12.40 6.01
C LYS A 126 -18.52 -11.35 6.25
N HIS A 127 -18.98 -10.10 6.34
CA HIS A 127 -18.20 -8.91 6.65
C HIS A 127 -16.92 -9.19 7.43
N GLY A 128 -15.78 -8.88 6.81
CA GLY A 128 -14.48 -8.97 7.40
C GLY A 128 -14.19 -7.79 8.33
N TYR A 129 -12.92 -7.62 8.64
CA TYR A 129 -12.44 -6.48 9.40
C TYR A 129 -11.01 -6.12 8.98
N TYR A 130 -10.69 -4.85 9.14
CA TYR A 130 -9.34 -4.33 8.96
C TYR A 130 -8.65 -4.18 10.32
N PHE A 131 -7.34 -4.38 10.31
CA PHE A 131 -6.45 -3.85 11.31
C PHE A 131 -5.82 -2.59 10.76
N ILE A 132 -5.95 -1.48 11.49
CA ILE A 132 -5.43 -0.17 11.07
C ILE A 132 -4.42 0.36 12.07
N ASP A 133 -3.39 1.01 11.54
CA ASP A 133 -2.45 1.80 12.32
C ASP A 133 -2.96 3.25 12.37
N THR A 134 -3.28 3.72 13.55
CA THR A 134 -3.75 5.09 13.81
C THR A 134 -2.63 6.02 14.28
N SER A 135 -1.40 5.54 14.34
CA SER A 135 -0.25 6.36 14.72
C SER A 135 0.13 7.36 13.62
N THR A 136 0.81 8.45 14.02
CA THR A 136 1.31 9.47 13.09
C THR A 136 2.64 9.04 12.47
N VAL A 137 2.58 8.17 11.47
CA VAL A 137 3.76 7.62 10.80
C VAL A 137 3.74 7.89 9.30
N HIS A 138 4.92 7.92 8.70
CA HIS A 138 5.08 7.93 7.25
C HIS A 138 5.19 6.50 6.74
N ASN A 139 4.37 6.14 5.75
CA ASN A 139 4.38 4.81 5.14
C ASN A 139 4.96 4.89 3.72
N LEU A 140 5.88 3.98 3.40
CA LEU A 140 6.41 3.81 2.05
C LEU A 140 5.90 2.50 1.44
N ILE A 141 5.13 2.61 0.36
CA ILE A 141 4.56 1.48 -0.36
C ILE A 141 5.32 1.28 -1.66
N VAL A 142 6.08 0.18 -1.75
CA VAL A 142 6.88 -0.15 -2.92
C VAL A 142 6.24 -1.30 -3.68
N GLY A 143 6.11 -1.15 -4.99
CA GLY A 143 5.58 -2.19 -5.85
C GLY A 143 5.72 -1.81 -7.33
N THR A 144 5.74 -2.80 -8.21
CA THR A 144 5.80 -2.61 -9.66
C THR A 144 4.55 -1.90 -10.19
N SER A 145 4.59 -1.42 -11.42
CA SER A 145 3.41 -0.91 -12.10
C SER A 145 2.33 -2.00 -12.18
N ARG A 146 1.05 -1.61 -12.02
CA ARG A 146 -0.11 -2.52 -12.01
C ARG A 146 -0.12 -3.56 -10.87
N SER A 147 0.62 -3.35 -9.80
CA SER A 147 0.59 -4.24 -8.62
C SER A 147 -0.62 -4.00 -7.68
N GLY A 148 -1.56 -3.14 -8.07
CA GLY A 148 -2.75 -2.85 -7.27
C GLY A 148 -2.55 -1.85 -6.13
N LYS A 149 -1.39 -1.19 -5.99
CA LYS A 149 -1.11 -0.24 -4.88
C LYS A 149 -2.21 0.81 -4.68
N GLY A 150 -2.72 1.37 -5.77
CA GLY A 150 -3.78 2.39 -5.72
C GLY A 150 -5.05 1.85 -5.09
N GLU A 151 -5.49 0.69 -5.53
CA GLU A 151 -6.76 0.08 -5.08
C GLU A 151 -6.67 -0.55 -3.70
N THR A 152 -5.62 -1.35 -3.46
CA THR A 152 -5.51 -2.12 -2.22
C THR A 152 -5.00 -1.33 -1.03
N THR A 153 -4.44 -0.13 -1.25
CA THR A 153 -3.88 0.66 -0.16
C THR A 153 -4.43 2.07 -0.14
N ILE A 154 -4.34 2.81 -1.26
CA ILE A 154 -4.69 4.25 -1.25
C ILE A 154 -6.22 4.43 -1.17
N LEU A 155 -7.00 3.72 -1.99
CA LEU A 155 -8.46 3.78 -1.93
C LEU A 155 -8.99 3.26 -0.60
N GLU A 156 -8.41 2.18 -0.09
CA GLU A 156 -8.76 1.64 1.23
C GLU A 156 -8.44 2.64 2.35
N GLN A 157 -7.31 3.33 2.27
CA GLN A 157 -6.97 4.36 3.24
C GLN A 157 -7.95 5.55 3.19
N ILE A 158 -8.33 6.00 1.99
CA ILE A 158 -9.34 7.04 1.80
C ILE A 158 -10.68 6.61 2.42
N ASP A 159 -11.09 5.35 2.18
CA ASP A 159 -12.30 4.79 2.76
C ASP A 159 -12.25 4.75 4.28
N LEU A 160 -11.20 4.18 4.86
CA LEU A 160 -11.02 4.03 6.31
C LEU A 160 -10.98 5.37 7.03
N VAL A 161 -10.27 6.36 6.49
CA VAL A 161 -10.19 7.70 7.09
C VAL A 161 -11.53 8.41 7.01
N SER A 162 -12.23 8.30 5.88
CA SER A 162 -13.48 9.05 5.66
C SER A 162 -14.69 8.49 6.39
N ARG A 163 -14.70 7.21 6.78
CA ARG A 163 -15.80 6.59 7.55
C ARG A 163 -15.54 6.48 9.04
N ALA A 164 -14.44 7.02 9.53
CA ALA A 164 -14.14 7.12 10.94
C ALA A 164 -15.01 8.18 11.63
N GLU A 165 -15.20 8.07 12.95
CA GLU A 165 -15.89 9.08 13.75
C GLU A 165 -15.14 10.42 13.73
N LYS A 166 -13.82 10.36 13.85
CA LYS A 166 -12.93 11.52 13.76
C LYS A 166 -12.31 11.53 12.37
N GLN A 167 -12.96 12.23 11.48
CA GLN A 167 -12.53 12.36 10.09
C GLN A 167 -11.30 13.29 9.99
N SER A 168 -10.24 12.84 9.35
CA SER A 168 -9.07 13.66 9.06
C SER A 168 -9.16 14.28 7.67
N SER A 169 -8.57 15.47 7.49
CA SER A 169 -8.39 16.05 6.16
C SER A 169 -7.45 15.20 5.32
N LEU A 170 -7.72 15.14 4.03
CA LEU A 170 -6.96 14.34 3.07
C LEU A 170 -6.39 15.24 1.97
N VAL A 171 -5.11 15.06 1.66
CA VAL A 171 -4.48 15.62 0.45
C VAL A 171 -3.99 14.45 -0.38
N VAL A 172 -4.55 14.28 -1.57
CA VAL A 172 -4.29 13.13 -2.43
C VAL A 172 -3.69 13.61 -3.75
N ASN A 173 -2.50 13.11 -4.10
CA ASN A 173 -1.93 13.31 -5.41
C ASN A 173 -2.41 12.20 -6.35
N ASP A 174 -3.21 12.57 -7.35
CA ASP A 174 -3.85 11.65 -8.29
C ASP A 174 -3.55 12.05 -9.76
N PRO A 175 -2.38 11.67 -10.29
CA PRO A 175 -1.97 12.06 -11.63
C PRO A 175 -2.88 11.57 -12.76
N LYS A 176 -3.76 10.62 -12.49
CA LYS A 176 -4.66 10.00 -13.48
C LYS A 176 -6.13 10.32 -13.28
N GLY A 177 -6.49 10.90 -12.14
CA GLY A 177 -7.88 11.15 -11.77
C GLY A 177 -8.68 9.90 -11.36
N GLU A 178 -8.05 8.72 -11.30
CA GLU A 178 -8.73 7.46 -10.96
C GLU A 178 -9.25 7.46 -9.52
N LEU A 179 -8.45 7.98 -8.58
CA LEU A 179 -8.80 8.03 -7.16
C LEU A 179 -9.92 9.04 -6.91
N TYR A 180 -9.87 10.19 -7.59
CA TYR A 180 -10.92 11.21 -7.52
C TYR A 180 -12.26 10.64 -7.99
N VAL A 181 -12.30 10.05 -9.19
CA VAL A 181 -13.51 9.47 -9.75
C VAL A 181 -14.10 8.38 -8.85
N ALA A 182 -13.25 7.51 -8.29
CA ALA A 182 -13.68 6.42 -7.42
C ALA A 182 -14.22 6.89 -6.06
N SER A 183 -13.70 7.99 -5.51
CA SER A 183 -13.96 8.37 -4.11
C SER A 183 -14.85 9.59 -3.92
N VAL A 184 -14.90 10.54 -4.86
CA VAL A 184 -15.55 11.85 -4.70
C VAL A 184 -17.00 11.76 -4.22
N ASN A 185 -17.80 10.90 -4.83
CA ASN A 185 -19.22 10.76 -4.48
C ASN A 185 -19.41 10.21 -3.08
N THR A 186 -18.56 9.27 -2.67
CA THR A 186 -18.59 8.68 -1.33
C THR A 186 -18.13 9.69 -0.29
N LEU A 187 -17.06 10.44 -0.55
CA LEU A 187 -16.55 11.48 0.34
C LEU A 187 -17.58 12.58 0.57
N ARG A 188 -18.23 13.08 -0.49
CA ARG A 188 -19.29 14.08 -0.37
C ARG A 188 -20.49 13.59 0.43
N LYS A 189 -20.90 12.33 0.24
CA LYS A 189 -21.96 11.71 1.05
C LYS A 189 -21.59 11.61 2.53
N ARG A 190 -20.30 11.47 2.84
CA ARG A 190 -19.76 11.41 4.21
C ARG A 190 -19.49 12.78 4.82
N GLY A 191 -19.78 13.89 4.09
CA GLY A 191 -19.67 15.25 4.59
C GLY A 191 -18.34 15.94 4.31
N TYR A 192 -17.51 15.41 3.44
CA TYR A 192 -16.29 16.10 3.00
C TYR A 192 -16.58 17.16 1.95
N ASP A 193 -15.94 18.30 2.10
CA ASP A 193 -15.77 19.27 1.02
C ASP A 193 -14.61 18.81 0.15
N VAL A 194 -14.93 18.35 -1.06
CA VAL A 194 -13.94 17.79 -1.98
C VAL A 194 -13.59 18.82 -3.07
N TYR A 195 -12.35 19.24 -3.06
CA TYR A 195 -11.78 20.18 -4.02
C TYR A 195 -10.81 19.44 -4.94
N GLU A 196 -10.90 19.75 -6.24
CA GLU A 196 -10.00 19.24 -7.26
C GLU A 196 -9.12 20.39 -7.77
N LEU A 197 -7.80 20.25 -7.63
CA LEU A 197 -6.85 21.11 -8.33
C LEU A 197 -6.43 20.39 -9.62
N ASN A 198 -7.04 20.77 -10.73
CA ASN A 198 -6.79 20.18 -12.04
C ASN A 198 -5.75 21.01 -12.78
N LEU A 199 -4.55 20.43 -12.99
CA LEU A 199 -3.46 21.11 -13.70
C LEU A 199 -3.50 20.87 -15.21
N ASP A 200 -4.19 19.81 -15.68
CA ASP A 200 -4.35 19.51 -17.09
C ASP A 200 -5.44 20.38 -17.73
N ASP A 201 -6.55 20.58 -17.01
CA ASP A 201 -7.65 21.43 -17.44
C ASP A 201 -8.09 22.37 -16.30
N PRO A 202 -7.49 23.55 -16.20
CA PRO A 202 -7.80 24.51 -15.14
C PRO A 202 -9.28 24.94 -15.06
N ASN A 203 -10.06 24.72 -16.13
CA ASN A 203 -11.48 25.05 -16.13
C ASN A 203 -12.35 24.05 -15.38
N LYS A 204 -11.82 22.85 -15.11
CA LYS A 204 -12.55 21.78 -14.39
C LYS A 204 -12.32 21.77 -12.89
N GLY A 205 -11.23 22.39 -12.45
CA GLY A 205 -10.83 22.42 -11.04
C GLY A 205 -11.24 23.70 -10.31
N ILE A 206 -10.79 23.81 -9.07
CA ILE A 206 -10.86 25.07 -8.32
C ILE A 206 -9.79 26.03 -8.79
N ALA A 207 -10.09 27.33 -8.75
CA ALA A 207 -9.07 28.35 -8.91
C ALA A 207 -8.17 28.37 -7.66
N PHE A 208 -6.86 28.21 -7.87
CA PHE A 208 -5.86 28.27 -6.81
C PHE A 208 -4.94 29.46 -7.02
N ASN A 209 -4.94 30.39 -6.07
CA ASN A 209 -4.01 31.52 -6.05
C ASN A 209 -2.88 31.23 -5.04
N PRO A 210 -1.65 30.91 -5.50
CA PRO A 210 -0.53 30.62 -4.60
C PRO A 210 -0.13 31.83 -3.74
N LEU A 211 -0.46 33.03 -4.17
CA LEU A 211 -0.15 34.27 -3.44
C LEU A 211 -1.21 34.62 -2.37
N GLN A 212 -2.31 33.89 -2.27
CA GLN A 212 -3.42 34.24 -1.38
C GLN A 212 -3.02 34.32 0.10
N LEU A 213 -2.14 33.44 0.55
CA LEU A 213 -1.65 33.48 1.93
C LEU A 213 -0.78 34.70 2.19
N ILE A 214 0.05 35.07 1.24
CA ILE A 214 0.90 36.28 1.30
C ILE A 214 0.04 37.54 1.36
N ILE A 215 -0.97 37.63 0.49
CA ILE A 215 -1.94 38.74 0.48
C ILE A 215 -2.62 38.87 1.83
N ARG A 216 -3.08 37.73 2.41
CA ARG A 216 -3.75 37.73 3.72
C ARG A 216 -2.84 38.20 4.85
N SER A 217 -1.58 37.71 4.91
CA SER A 217 -0.59 38.17 5.90
C SER A 217 -0.33 39.69 5.74
N TRP A 218 -0.21 40.17 4.51
CA TRP A 218 -0.03 41.59 4.22
C TRP A 218 -1.21 42.40 4.69
N GLU A 219 -2.44 42.00 4.42
CA GLU A 219 -3.70 42.64 4.86
C GLU A 219 -3.78 42.71 6.42
N GLN A 220 -3.26 41.72 7.10
CA GLN A 220 -3.21 41.68 8.58
C GLN A 220 -2.09 42.56 9.17
N GLY A 221 -1.24 43.16 8.33
CA GLY A 221 -0.10 43.96 8.75
C GLY A 221 1.11 43.11 9.16
N ASP A 222 1.07 41.78 8.95
CA ASP A 222 2.20 40.87 9.20
C ASP A 222 3.13 40.84 7.98
N VAL A 223 3.92 41.91 7.84
CA VAL A 223 4.85 42.08 6.72
C VAL A 223 5.96 41.02 6.78
N GLU A 224 6.41 40.67 7.98
CA GLU A 224 7.48 39.66 8.16
C GLU A 224 6.99 38.27 7.75
N GLY A 225 5.80 37.86 8.16
CA GLY A 225 5.18 36.62 7.74
C GLY A 225 4.93 36.57 6.23
N ALA A 226 4.49 37.67 5.63
CA ALA A 226 4.35 37.79 4.19
C ALA A 226 5.69 37.57 3.45
N MET A 227 6.77 38.19 3.92
CA MET A 227 8.11 37.99 3.35
C MET A 227 8.61 36.54 3.47
N GLN A 228 8.36 35.88 4.59
CA GLN A 228 8.72 34.46 4.78
C GLN A 228 7.95 33.57 3.82
N LEU A 229 6.66 33.83 3.60
CA LEU A 229 5.84 33.09 2.65
C LEU A 229 6.30 33.30 1.19
N VAL A 230 6.66 34.53 0.81
CA VAL A 230 7.25 34.82 -0.50
C VAL A 230 8.54 34.04 -0.69
N ASN A 231 9.44 34.10 0.30
CA ASN A 231 10.70 33.35 0.26
C ASN A 231 10.47 31.82 0.11
N SER A 232 9.47 31.27 0.78
CA SER A 232 9.16 29.83 0.70
C SER A 232 8.68 29.44 -0.71
N ILE A 233 7.82 30.25 -1.34
CA ILE A 233 7.32 29.98 -2.69
C ILE A 233 8.45 30.12 -3.72
N THR A 234 9.20 31.21 -3.66
CA THR A 234 10.26 31.46 -4.63
C THR A 234 11.43 30.49 -4.46
N TYR A 235 11.74 30.08 -3.23
CA TYR A 235 12.71 29.05 -2.98
C TYR A 235 12.31 27.74 -3.65
N SER A 236 11.05 27.32 -3.57
CA SER A 236 10.58 26.09 -4.23
C SER A 236 10.65 26.17 -5.76
N LEU A 237 10.59 27.37 -6.35
CA LEU A 237 10.67 27.58 -7.81
C LEU A 237 12.12 27.63 -8.32
N TYR A 238 13.04 28.23 -7.54
CA TYR A 238 14.41 28.50 -7.98
C TYR A 238 15.45 27.59 -7.36
N PHE A 239 15.08 26.76 -6.36
CA PHE A 239 16.02 25.85 -5.74
C PHE A 239 16.42 24.72 -6.68
N ASP A 240 17.69 24.66 -7.05
CA ASP A 240 18.28 23.57 -7.82
C ASP A 240 19.44 22.95 -7.06
N LYS A 241 19.31 21.67 -6.73
CA LYS A 241 20.38 20.87 -6.08
C LYS A 241 21.64 20.75 -6.94
N GLN A 242 21.51 20.86 -8.25
CA GLN A 242 22.60 20.65 -9.23
C GLN A 242 23.20 21.97 -9.73
N ALA A 243 22.74 23.10 -9.21
CA ALA A 243 23.17 24.42 -9.68
C ALA A 243 24.67 24.67 -9.62
N GLY A 244 25.42 23.97 -8.74
CA GLY A 244 26.87 24.07 -8.66
C GLY A 244 27.37 25.52 -8.60
N GLN A 245 28.21 25.91 -9.59
CA GLN A 245 28.76 27.27 -9.71
C GLN A 245 27.69 28.32 -10.07
N ASN A 246 26.53 27.94 -10.60
CA ASN A 246 25.47 28.85 -11.02
C ASN A 246 24.47 29.18 -9.89
N LYS A 247 24.74 28.73 -8.66
CA LYS A 247 23.86 28.97 -7.50
C LYS A 247 23.56 30.47 -7.30
N TRP A 248 24.54 31.34 -7.50
CA TRP A 248 24.37 32.78 -7.33
C TRP A 248 23.34 33.38 -8.32
N VAL A 249 23.20 32.80 -9.54
CA VAL A 249 22.20 33.23 -10.52
C VAL A 249 20.79 32.92 -10.00
N ASN A 250 20.60 31.72 -9.49
CA ASN A 250 19.31 31.30 -8.93
C ASN A 250 18.95 32.10 -7.67
N ASP A 251 19.90 32.34 -6.79
CA ASP A 251 19.71 33.15 -5.59
C ASP A 251 19.38 34.63 -5.94
N GLY A 252 20.04 35.17 -6.99
CA GLY A 252 19.76 36.50 -7.50
C GLY A 252 18.35 36.59 -8.15
N ALA A 253 17.97 35.60 -8.95
CA ALA A 253 16.65 35.52 -9.54
C ALA A 253 15.55 35.39 -8.49
N GLN A 254 15.77 34.57 -7.47
CA GLN A 254 14.87 34.42 -6.33
C GLN A 254 14.66 35.75 -5.60
N SER A 255 15.75 36.45 -5.30
CA SER A 255 15.69 37.74 -4.61
C SER A 255 14.94 38.80 -5.43
N ALA A 256 15.18 38.85 -6.75
CA ALA A 256 14.47 39.77 -7.65
C ALA A 256 12.96 39.49 -7.68
N VAL A 257 12.58 38.19 -7.79
CA VAL A 257 11.16 37.82 -7.83
C VAL A 257 10.49 38.06 -6.48
N ASN A 258 11.18 37.86 -5.35
CA ASN A 258 10.68 38.27 -4.03
C ASN A 258 10.28 39.74 -4.00
N GLY A 259 11.17 40.63 -4.46
CA GLY A 259 10.90 42.05 -4.52
C GLY A 259 9.72 42.40 -5.43
N ILE A 260 9.63 41.75 -6.60
CA ILE A 260 8.52 41.95 -7.54
C ILE A 260 7.17 41.54 -6.94
N ILE A 261 7.11 40.37 -6.28
CA ILE A 261 5.88 39.87 -5.63
C ILE A 261 5.41 40.86 -4.56
N ILE A 262 6.30 41.27 -3.68
CA ILE A 262 5.97 42.22 -2.59
C ILE A 262 5.50 43.56 -3.19
N ALA A 263 6.24 44.09 -4.15
CA ALA A 263 5.85 45.38 -4.82
C ALA A 263 4.49 45.28 -5.52
N LEU A 264 4.21 44.15 -6.16
CA LEU A 264 2.90 43.90 -6.80
C LEU A 264 1.77 43.86 -5.78
N ILE A 265 1.97 43.16 -4.65
CA ILE A 265 0.98 43.10 -3.59
C ILE A 265 0.74 44.49 -2.99
N GLU A 266 1.78 45.22 -2.65
CA GLU A 266 1.67 46.60 -2.16
C GLU A 266 0.94 47.50 -3.15
N TYR A 267 1.28 47.41 -4.45
CA TYR A 267 0.60 48.15 -5.50
C TYR A 267 -0.89 47.80 -5.59
N CYS A 268 -1.21 46.51 -5.56
CA CYS A 268 -2.60 46.04 -5.63
C CYS A 268 -3.42 46.37 -4.37
N MET A 269 -2.79 46.43 -3.20
CA MET A 269 -3.46 46.76 -1.96
C MET A 269 -3.65 48.25 -1.72
N ASN A 270 -2.99 49.09 -2.50
CA ASN A 270 -3.13 50.55 -2.36
C ASN A 270 -4.45 51.04 -3.03
N PRO A 271 -5.42 51.57 -2.24
CA PRO A 271 -6.71 52.00 -2.76
C PRO A 271 -6.62 53.08 -3.84
N LYS A 272 -5.53 53.84 -3.85
CA LYS A 272 -5.31 54.91 -4.82
C LYS A 272 -5.11 54.40 -6.24
N ASN A 273 -4.57 53.20 -6.39
CA ASN A 273 -4.21 52.61 -7.68
C ASN A 273 -5.41 52.05 -8.46
N PHE A 274 -6.57 51.88 -7.82
CA PHE A 274 -7.78 51.30 -8.41
C PHE A 274 -8.99 52.22 -8.45
N ARG A 275 -8.85 53.51 -8.00
CA ARG A 275 -9.96 54.46 -7.97
C ARG A 275 -10.43 54.95 -9.36
N ASP A 276 -9.64 54.76 -10.39
CA ASP A 276 -9.91 55.30 -11.73
C ASP A 276 -10.36 54.28 -12.79
N LYS A 277 -10.74 53.09 -12.36
CA LYS A 277 -11.34 52.08 -13.24
C LYS A 277 -12.77 51.76 -12.83
N LYS A 278 -13.65 52.77 -13.04
CA LYS A 278 -15.09 52.58 -13.19
C LYS A 278 -15.50 52.97 -14.61
#